data_c6db02d0c1eeafebe09c0c3e9a25cc10
#
_entry.id   c6db02d0c1eeafebe09c0c3e9a25cc10
#
_cell.length_a   1.000
_cell.length_b   1.000
_cell.length_c   1.000
_cell.angle_alpha   90.00
_cell.angle_beta   90.00
_cell.angle_gamma   90.00
#
_symmetry.space_group_name_H-M   'P 1'
#
loop_
_entity.id
_entity.type
_entity.pdbx_description
1 polymer ?
#
loop_
_entity_poly.entity_id
_entity_poly.type
_entity_poly.pdbx_seq_one_letter_code
_entity_poly.pdbx_strand_id
1 'polypeptide(L)'
;MAELLIQGLNVTFPDTSDAVLDIPALHIAAGSLVAVMGPSGSGKTTLVNAITGMDNSGTGSVFWAQQDIRQLNEAERDRWRARHVGLVMQDFHLFPGMNALENVLLPTHFHYWRIPSELKKRAADLLSQVGLSTGNRPVEVLSRGEKQRVAVARALLSSPEIIVADEPTASLDAHSGEQIADLLATLARENNATLVAITHDKRLASQMTRCLQLEKGRLEADSDRQEMES
;
A
#
# COMPACT_ATOMS: atom_id res chain seq x y z
N MET A 1 -0.30 -15.55 1.53
CA MET A 1 0.33 -14.72 0.46
C MET A 1 -0.62 -14.66 -0.73
N ALA A 2 -0.87 -13.48 -1.26
CA ALA A 2 -1.78 -13.28 -2.38
C ALA A 2 -1.01 -12.81 -3.63
N GLU A 3 -1.22 -13.48 -4.77
CA GLU A 3 -0.76 -13.05 -6.08
C GLU A 3 -1.75 -12.09 -6.71
N LEU A 4 -1.27 -11.14 -7.50
CA LEU A 4 -2.11 -10.24 -8.31
C LEU A 4 -2.12 -10.69 -9.75
N LEU A 5 -3.31 -10.81 -10.34
CA LEU A 5 -3.51 -10.98 -11.77
C LEU A 5 -4.49 -9.93 -12.28
N ILE A 6 -4.04 -9.11 -13.22
CA ILE A 6 -4.87 -8.14 -13.95
C ILE A 6 -5.10 -8.67 -15.36
N GLN A 7 -6.35 -8.58 -15.85
CA GLN A 7 -6.73 -8.97 -17.20
C GLN A 7 -7.61 -7.89 -17.83
N GLY A 8 -7.11 -7.25 -18.87
CA GLY A 8 -7.85 -6.28 -19.67
C GLY A 8 -8.35 -5.06 -18.89
N LEU A 9 -7.57 -4.60 -17.88
CA LEU A 9 -7.96 -3.43 -17.07
C LEU A 9 -7.87 -2.16 -17.92
N ASN A 10 -9.02 -1.56 -18.17
CA ASN A 10 -9.13 -0.29 -18.87
C ASN A 10 -10.00 0.67 -18.06
N VAL A 11 -9.44 1.82 -17.68
CA VAL A 11 -10.14 2.86 -16.90
C VAL A 11 -10.13 4.16 -17.67
N THR A 12 -11.33 4.66 -17.96
CA THR A 12 -11.56 5.96 -18.61
C THR A 12 -12.51 6.76 -17.73
N PHE A 13 -12.22 8.03 -17.51
CA PHE A 13 -13.13 8.94 -16.80
C PHE A 13 -13.98 9.76 -17.78
N PRO A 14 -15.21 10.17 -17.38
CA PRO A 14 -16.11 10.90 -18.26
C PRO A 14 -15.53 12.18 -18.89
N ASP A 15 -14.59 12.81 -18.20
CA ASP A 15 -13.98 14.07 -18.60
C ASP A 15 -12.69 13.89 -19.44
N THR A 16 -12.29 12.64 -19.73
CA THR A 16 -11.08 12.32 -20.51
C THR A 16 -11.43 11.54 -21.77
N SER A 17 -10.84 11.92 -22.92
CA SER A 17 -10.98 11.18 -24.17
C SER A 17 -10.17 9.89 -24.19
N ASP A 18 -9.10 9.85 -23.42
CA ASP A 18 -8.13 8.76 -23.42
C ASP A 18 -8.24 7.94 -22.13
N ALA A 19 -7.90 6.66 -22.23
CA ALA A 19 -7.82 5.78 -21.06
C ALA A 19 -6.71 6.26 -20.11
N VAL A 20 -7.06 6.42 -18.83
CA VAL A 20 -6.10 6.74 -17.76
C VAL A 20 -5.30 5.50 -17.37
N LEU A 21 -5.90 4.30 -17.53
CA LEU A 21 -5.19 3.02 -17.46
C LEU A 21 -5.62 2.13 -18.63
N ASP A 22 -4.63 1.48 -19.24
CA ASP A 22 -4.79 0.45 -20.25
C ASP A 22 -3.74 -0.65 -19.99
N ILE A 23 -4.09 -1.62 -19.15
CA ILE A 23 -3.22 -2.74 -18.74
C ILE A 23 -3.85 -4.04 -19.23
N PRO A 24 -3.41 -4.55 -20.40
CA PRO A 24 -3.95 -5.79 -20.96
C PRO A 24 -3.73 -7.00 -20.07
N ALA A 25 -2.54 -7.09 -19.46
CA ALA A 25 -2.19 -8.14 -18.51
C ALA A 25 -1.09 -7.68 -17.56
N LEU A 26 -1.19 -8.08 -16.29
CA LEU A 26 -0.11 -7.96 -15.31
C LEU A 26 -0.23 -9.13 -14.33
N HIS A 27 0.88 -9.80 -14.06
CA HIS A 27 0.98 -10.80 -13.02
C HIS A 27 2.07 -10.39 -12.02
N ILE A 28 1.74 -10.38 -10.72
CA ILE A 28 2.67 -10.21 -9.61
C ILE A 28 2.56 -11.45 -8.72
N ALA A 29 3.66 -12.19 -8.61
CA ALA A 29 3.70 -13.40 -7.80
C ALA A 29 3.50 -13.09 -6.31
N ALA A 30 2.93 -14.03 -5.58
CA ALA A 30 2.72 -13.91 -4.14
C ALA A 30 4.05 -13.70 -3.39
N GLY A 31 4.07 -12.75 -2.45
CA GLY A 31 5.26 -12.40 -1.67
C GLY A 31 6.29 -11.55 -2.42
N SER A 32 6.02 -11.12 -3.65
CA SER A 32 6.89 -10.21 -4.40
C SER A 32 6.89 -8.80 -3.79
N LEU A 33 8.03 -8.13 -3.93
CA LEU A 33 8.18 -6.71 -3.61
C LEU A 33 8.32 -5.95 -4.93
N VAL A 34 7.31 -5.18 -5.31
CA VAL A 34 7.22 -4.55 -6.63
C VAL A 34 7.16 -3.03 -6.49
N ALA A 35 8.03 -2.32 -7.19
CA ALA A 35 7.91 -0.88 -7.40
C ALA A 35 7.12 -0.60 -8.68
N VAL A 36 6.20 0.35 -8.63
CA VAL A 36 5.56 0.94 -9.81
C VAL A 36 6.03 2.38 -9.92
N MET A 37 6.82 2.67 -10.93
CA MET A 37 7.40 3.97 -11.20
C MET A 37 6.71 4.64 -12.41
N GLY A 38 6.83 5.96 -12.49
CA GLY A 38 6.32 6.71 -13.62
C GLY A 38 6.13 8.20 -13.29
N PRO A 39 6.02 9.07 -14.30
CA PRO A 39 5.82 10.51 -14.10
C PRO A 39 4.48 10.82 -13.42
N SER A 40 4.32 12.04 -12.94
CA SER A 40 3.02 12.52 -12.44
C SER A 40 1.98 12.42 -13.56
N GLY A 41 0.76 11.98 -13.20
CA GLY A 41 -0.34 11.77 -14.17
C GLY A 41 -0.22 10.50 -15.01
N SER A 42 0.73 9.59 -14.75
CA SER A 42 0.85 8.33 -15.51
C SER A 42 -0.21 7.27 -15.19
N GLY A 43 -1.10 7.51 -14.20
CA GLY A 43 -2.15 6.55 -13.81
C GLY A 43 -1.84 5.75 -12.53
N LYS A 44 -0.75 6.04 -11.81
CA LYS A 44 -0.31 5.28 -10.62
C LYS A 44 -1.38 5.21 -9.52
N THR A 45 -1.96 6.36 -9.16
CA THR A 45 -3.04 6.41 -8.13
C THR A 45 -4.29 5.67 -8.62
N THR A 46 -4.61 5.74 -9.92
CA THR A 46 -5.70 4.98 -10.50
C THR A 46 -5.43 3.47 -10.41
N LEU A 47 -4.19 3.04 -10.63
CA LEU A 47 -3.79 1.65 -10.46
C LEU A 47 -3.92 1.22 -9.00
N VAL A 48 -3.46 2.04 -8.02
CA VAL A 48 -3.67 1.79 -6.58
C VAL A 48 -5.15 1.57 -6.28
N ASN A 49 -6.00 2.49 -6.73
CA ASN A 49 -7.44 2.42 -6.47
C ASN A 49 -8.07 1.16 -7.08
N ALA A 50 -7.65 0.77 -8.29
CA ALA A 50 -8.13 -0.42 -8.95
C ALA A 50 -7.70 -1.71 -8.23
N ILE A 51 -6.41 -1.85 -7.88
CA ILE A 51 -5.90 -3.07 -7.22
C ILE A 51 -6.29 -3.20 -5.75
N THR A 52 -6.66 -2.11 -5.09
CA THR A 52 -7.16 -2.13 -3.72
C THR A 52 -8.69 -2.18 -3.64
N GLY A 53 -9.38 -2.11 -4.79
CA GLY A 53 -10.84 -2.06 -4.85
C GLY A 53 -11.44 -0.77 -4.28
N MET A 54 -10.68 0.32 -4.20
CA MET A 54 -11.21 1.65 -3.84
C MET A 54 -12.07 2.23 -4.96
N ASP A 55 -11.68 1.98 -6.21
CA ASP A 55 -12.45 2.36 -7.39
C ASP A 55 -12.72 1.12 -8.25
N ASN A 56 -13.93 1.05 -8.80
CA ASN A 56 -14.37 -0.02 -9.70
C ASN A 56 -14.74 0.52 -11.10
N SER A 57 -14.29 1.70 -11.44
CA SER A 57 -14.51 2.32 -12.76
C SER A 57 -13.82 1.53 -13.86
N GLY A 58 -14.39 1.59 -15.08
CA GLY A 58 -13.81 0.93 -16.26
C GLY A 58 -14.16 -0.56 -16.38
N THR A 59 -13.37 -1.29 -17.14
CA THR A 59 -13.58 -2.70 -17.52
C THR A 59 -12.38 -3.57 -17.14
N GLY A 60 -12.49 -4.88 -17.32
CA GLY A 60 -11.45 -5.86 -17.01
C GLY A 60 -11.63 -6.49 -15.63
N SER A 61 -10.66 -7.32 -15.23
CA SER A 61 -10.67 -8.06 -13.98
C SER A 61 -9.41 -7.83 -13.18
N VAL A 62 -9.53 -7.83 -11.86
CA VAL A 62 -8.43 -7.72 -10.90
C VAL A 62 -8.58 -8.84 -9.88
N PHE A 63 -7.73 -9.84 -10.00
CA PHE A 63 -7.72 -10.98 -9.09
C PHE A 63 -6.61 -10.82 -8.05
N TRP A 64 -6.97 -11.00 -6.80
CA TRP A 64 -6.03 -11.30 -5.74
C TRP A 64 -6.26 -12.75 -5.32
N ALA A 65 -5.23 -13.59 -5.47
CA ALA A 65 -5.37 -15.03 -5.43
C ALA A 65 -6.48 -15.48 -6.41
N GLN A 66 -7.57 -16.06 -5.92
CA GLN A 66 -8.67 -16.54 -6.75
C GLN A 66 -9.90 -15.60 -6.76
N GLN A 67 -9.83 -14.46 -6.04
CA GLN A 67 -10.94 -13.53 -5.92
C GLN A 67 -10.84 -12.38 -6.91
N ASP A 68 -11.76 -12.30 -7.86
CA ASP A 68 -11.94 -11.08 -8.66
C ASP A 68 -12.63 -10.01 -7.79
N ILE A 69 -11.87 -9.02 -7.35
CA ILE A 69 -12.37 -7.95 -6.47
C ILE A 69 -13.31 -6.98 -7.19
N ARG A 70 -13.30 -6.97 -8.52
CA ARG A 70 -14.17 -6.11 -9.33
C ARG A 70 -15.59 -6.65 -9.44
N GLN A 71 -15.80 -7.95 -9.19
CA GLN A 71 -17.12 -8.58 -9.14
C GLN A 71 -17.81 -8.40 -7.77
N LEU A 72 -17.09 -7.95 -6.75
CA LEU A 72 -17.65 -7.66 -5.44
C LEU A 72 -18.50 -6.39 -5.47
N ASN A 73 -19.61 -6.37 -4.74
CA ASN A 73 -20.31 -5.12 -4.46
C ASN A 73 -19.50 -4.23 -3.50
N GLU A 74 -19.88 -2.97 -3.33
CA GLU A 74 -19.13 -1.99 -2.54
C GLU A 74 -18.87 -2.48 -1.09
N ALA A 75 -19.91 -2.96 -0.40
CA ALA A 75 -19.78 -3.43 0.98
C ALA A 75 -18.93 -4.71 1.09
N GLU A 76 -18.90 -5.54 0.06
CA GLU A 76 -18.03 -6.72 -0.01
C GLU A 76 -16.57 -6.31 -0.26
N ARG A 77 -16.32 -5.34 -1.17
CA ARG A 77 -14.98 -4.78 -1.41
C ARG A 77 -14.41 -4.13 -0.16
N ASP A 78 -15.22 -3.36 0.58
CA ASP A 78 -14.77 -2.74 1.84
C ASP A 78 -14.36 -3.79 2.87
N ARG A 79 -15.15 -4.85 3.04
CA ARG A 79 -14.84 -5.95 3.94
C ARG A 79 -13.61 -6.74 3.48
N TRP A 80 -13.48 -6.96 2.18
CA TRP A 80 -12.31 -7.63 1.60
C TRP A 80 -11.05 -6.78 1.85
N ARG A 81 -11.09 -5.50 1.51
CA ARG A 81 -9.97 -4.57 1.70
C ARG A 81 -9.54 -4.51 3.17
N ALA A 82 -10.49 -4.35 4.09
CA ALA A 82 -10.20 -4.29 5.52
C ALA A 82 -9.48 -5.53 6.06
N ARG A 83 -9.66 -6.69 5.44
CA ARG A 83 -9.03 -7.95 5.84
C ARG A 83 -7.70 -8.21 5.18
N HIS A 84 -7.57 -7.87 3.90
CA HIS A 84 -6.48 -8.34 3.05
C HIS A 84 -5.46 -7.26 2.71
N VAL A 85 -5.81 -5.97 2.81
CA VAL A 85 -4.96 -4.87 2.35
C VAL A 85 -4.51 -3.99 3.49
N GLY A 86 -3.20 -3.84 3.63
CA GLY A 86 -2.57 -2.78 4.41
C GLY A 86 -2.19 -1.62 3.48
N LEU A 87 -2.77 -0.45 3.72
CA LEU A 87 -2.57 0.72 2.87
C LEU A 87 -1.73 1.77 3.58
N VAL A 88 -0.62 2.17 2.95
CA VAL A 88 0.26 3.25 3.39
C VAL A 88 0.20 4.36 2.35
N MET A 89 -0.36 5.51 2.73
CA MET A 89 -0.59 6.64 1.82
C MET A 89 0.48 7.71 1.99
N GLN A 90 0.66 8.55 0.98
CA GLN A 90 1.56 9.70 1.01
C GLN A 90 1.19 10.68 2.13
N ASP A 91 -0.09 11.01 2.26
CA ASP A 91 -0.62 11.71 3.42
C ASP A 91 -0.97 10.67 4.48
N PHE A 92 -0.36 10.76 5.63
CA PHE A 92 -0.42 9.75 6.69
C PHE A 92 -1.85 9.40 7.15
N HIS A 93 -2.82 10.28 6.90
CA HIS A 93 -4.23 10.16 7.32
C HIS A 93 -4.35 9.73 8.78
N LEU A 94 -3.56 10.36 9.65
CA LEU A 94 -3.66 10.18 11.09
C LEU A 94 -4.70 11.12 11.67
N PHE A 95 -5.47 10.62 12.62
CA PHE A 95 -6.48 11.40 13.31
C PHE A 95 -5.85 12.28 14.37
N PRO A 96 -6.04 13.62 14.27
CA PRO A 96 -5.54 14.55 15.25
C PRO A 96 -6.23 14.36 16.61
N GLY A 97 -5.54 14.71 17.70
CA GLY A 97 -6.01 14.51 19.07
C GLY A 97 -5.81 13.10 19.62
N MET A 98 -5.49 12.12 18.75
CA MET A 98 -5.18 10.74 19.13
C MET A 98 -3.67 10.52 19.21
N ASN A 99 -3.21 9.64 20.11
CA ASN A 99 -1.83 9.19 20.15
C ASN A 99 -1.54 8.11 19.07
N ALA A 100 -0.29 7.66 19.00
CA ALA A 100 0.14 6.65 18.03
C ALA A 100 -0.63 5.33 18.16
N LEU A 101 -0.82 4.84 19.39
CA LEU A 101 -1.52 3.58 19.65
C LEU A 101 -3.00 3.66 19.24
N GLU A 102 -3.66 4.75 19.55
CA GLU A 102 -5.05 5.00 19.19
C GLU A 102 -5.23 5.09 17.67
N ASN A 103 -4.29 5.73 16.96
CA ASN A 103 -4.29 5.79 15.49
C ASN A 103 -4.07 4.43 14.85
N VAL A 104 -3.19 3.58 15.40
CA VAL A 104 -3.00 2.20 14.91
C VAL A 104 -4.27 1.38 15.12
N LEU A 105 -4.93 1.53 16.26
CA LEU A 105 -6.14 0.78 16.61
C LEU A 105 -7.42 1.31 15.93
N LEU A 106 -7.39 2.51 15.34
CA LEU A 106 -8.57 3.17 14.80
C LEU A 106 -9.41 2.30 13.84
N PRO A 107 -8.81 1.56 12.86
CA PRO A 107 -9.60 0.73 11.97
C PRO A 107 -10.39 -0.38 12.69
N THR A 108 -9.97 -0.80 13.86
CA THR A 108 -10.64 -1.87 14.61
C THR A 108 -11.96 -1.43 15.23
N HIS A 109 -12.15 -0.12 15.46
CA HIS A 109 -13.39 0.42 16.02
C HIS A 109 -14.63 0.23 15.11
N PHE A 110 -14.42 0.03 13.81
CA PHE A 110 -15.52 -0.30 12.89
C PHE A 110 -16.01 -1.74 13.03
N HIS A 111 -15.23 -2.62 13.70
CA HIS A 111 -15.54 -4.05 13.83
C HIS A 111 -15.78 -4.48 15.29
N TYR A 112 -15.27 -3.72 16.26
CA TYR A 112 -15.30 -4.10 17.66
C TYR A 112 -15.86 -2.97 18.54
N TRP A 113 -16.92 -3.25 19.29
CA TRP A 113 -17.39 -2.33 20.34
C TRP A 113 -16.34 -2.20 21.47
N ARG A 114 -15.65 -3.29 21.78
CA ARG A 114 -14.49 -3.31 22.68
C ARG A 114 -13.34 -3.99 21.96
N ILE A 115 -12.24 -3.29 21.80
CA ILE A 115 -11.05 -3.83 21.13
C ILE A 115 -10.45 -4.95 21.99
N PRO A 116 -10.25 -6.16 21.42
CA PRO A 116 -9.61 -7.29 22.10
C PRO A 116 -8.21 -6.95 22.61
N SER A 117 -7.82 -7.56 23.74
CA SER A 117 -6.50 -7.38 24.36
C SER A 117 -5.34 -7.75 23.41
N GLU A 118 -5.56 -8.79 22.61
CA GLU A 118 -4.60 -9.29 21.60
C GLU A 118 -4.29 -8.23 20.55
N LEU A 119 -5.32 -7.51 20.05
CA LEU A 119 -5.13 -6.43 19.08
C LEU A 119 -4.41 -5.23 19.70
N LYS A 120 -4.69 -4.89 20.95
CA LYS A 120 -3.96 -3.83 21.66
C LYS A 120 -2.50 -4.20 21.86
N LYS A 121 -2.22 -5.46 22.25
CA LYS A 121 -0.85 -5.96 22.36
C LYS A 121 -0.15 -5.91 20.99
N ARG A 122 -0.78 -6.44 19.95
CA ARG A 122 -0.23 -6.41 18.61
C ARG A 122 0.06 -4.99 18.12
N ALA A 123 -0.82 -4.03 18.36
CA ALA A 123 -0.61 -2.62 18.02
C ALA A 123 0.62 -2.04 18.75
N ALA A 124 0.79 -2.36 20.03
CA ALA A 124 1.96 -1.93 20.80
C ALA A 124 3.25 -2.59 20.30
N ASP A 125 3.22 -3.88 19.98
CA ASP A 125 4.35 -4.62 19.40
C ASP A 125 4.74 -4.04 18.04
N LEU A 126 3.78 -3.74 17.16
CA LEU A 126 4.01 -3.08 15.87
C LEU A 126 4.63 -1.70 16.03
N LEU A 127 4.14 -0.87 16.97
CA LEU A 127 4.76 0.42 17.24
C LEU A 127 6.22 0.26 17.69
N SER A 128 6.51 -0.73 18.52
CA SER A 128 7.89 -1.04 18.93
C SER A 128 8.74 -1.48 17.73
N GLN A 129 8.22 -2.34 16.84
CA GLN A 129 8.92 -2.79 15.62
C GLN A 129 9.25 -1.64 14.67
N VAL A 130 8.36 -0.65 14.55
CA VAL A 130 8.65 0.56 13.77
C VAL A 130 9.49 1.60 14.53
N GLY A 131 10.01 1.27 15.70
CA GLY A 131 10.88 2.14 16.49
C GLY A 131 10.17 3.29 17.20
N LEU A 132 8.88 3.13 17.52
CA LEU A 132 8.10 4.12 18.25
C LEU A 132 7.71 3.61 19.63
N SER A 133 7.77 4.47 20.63
CA SER A 133 7.20 4.20 21.94
C SER A 133 5.68 4.40 21.93
N THR A 134 4.95 3.65 22.77
CA THR A 134 3.50 3.78 22.97
C THR A 134 3.10 4.99 23.83
N GLY A 135 3.94 6.03 23.88
CA GLY A 135 3.70 7.22 24.69
C GLY A 135 2.40 7.96 24.33
N ASN A 136 1.85 8.69 25.28
CA ASN A 136 0.59 9.43 25.12
C ASN A 136 0.71 10.74 24.32
N ARG A 137 1.82 10.95 23.56
CA ARG A 137 1.96 12.15 22.74
C ARG A 137 0.96 12.13 21.58
N PRO A 138 0.18 13.19 21.37
CA PRO A 138 -0.70 13.31 20.20
C PRO A 138 0.13 13.25 18.92
N VAL A 139 -0.46 12.69 17.84
CA VAL A 139 0.27 12.51 16.57
C VAL A 139 0.67 13.84 15.91
N GLU A 140 0.05 14.95 16.24
CA GLU A 140 0.38 16.28 15.70
C GLU A 140 1.81 16.70 16.04
N VAL A 141 2.31 16.34 17.22
CA VAL A 141 3.66 16.72 17.66
C VAL A 141 4.75 15.75 17.18
N LEU A 142 4.37 14.66 16.48
CA LEU A 142 5.30 13.74 15.88
C LEU A 142 5.95 14.34 14.63
N SER A 143 7.21 14.01 14.39
CA SER A 143 7.89 14.29 13.12
C SER A 143 7.20 13.56 11.95
N ARG A 144 7.47 13.99 10.72
CA ARG A 144 6.91 13.33 9.53
C ARG A 144 7.31 11.86 9.45
N GLY A 145 8.58 11.52 9.75
CA GLY A 145 9.05 10.14 9.81
C GLY A 145 8.34 9.31 10.88
N GLU A 146 8.12 9.87 12.09
CA GLU A 146 7.35 9.20 13.14
C GLU A 146 5.88 8.98 12.70
N LYS A 147 5.24 9.97 12.06
CA LYS A 147 3.87 9.84 11.52
C LYS A 147 3.78 8.73 10.47
N GLN A 148 4.78 8.64 9.58
CA GLN A 148 4.83 7.57 8.58
C GLN A 148 4.98 6.19 9.24
N ARG A 149 5.81 6.07 10.29
CA ARG A 149 5.95 4.83 11.05
C ARG A 149 4.63 4.42 11.73
N VAL A 150 3.84 5.36 12.24
CA VAL A 150 2.48 5.09 12.75
C VAL A 150 1.57 4.59 11.63
N ALA A 151 1.61 5.20 10.44
CA ALA A 151 0.80 4.78 9.29
C ALA A 151 1.19 3.36 8.82
N VAL A 152 2.48 3.01 8.82
CA VAL A 152 2.97 1.65 8.53
C VAL A 152 2.49 0.66 9.58
N ALA A 153 2.61 0.96 10.88
CA ALA A 153 2.13 0.09 11.95
C ALA A 153 0.61 -0.13 11.85
N ARG A 154 -0.16 0.92 11.52
CA ARG A 154 -1.61 0.83 11.29
C ARG A 154 -1.95 -0.10 10.13
N ALA A 155 -1.23 0.01 9.02
CA ALA A 155 -1.43 -0.82 7.84
C ALA A 155 -1.21 -2.31 8.12
N LEU A 156 -0.31 -2.65 9.05
CA LEU A 156 0.05 -4.02 9.40
C LEU A 156 -0.80 -4.65 10.52
N LEU A 157 -1.70 -3.89 11.14
CA LEU A 157 -2.45 -4.35 12.31
C LEU A 157 -3.28 -5.61 12.01
N SER A 158 -3.90 -5.67 10.83
CA SER A 158 -4.73 -6.80 10.40
C SER A 158 -3.94 -8.00 9.88
N SER A 159 -2.60 -7.99 9.91
CA SER A 159 -1.75 -9.00 9.24
C SER A 159 -2.10 -9.18 7.76
N PRO A 160 -2.09 -8.11 6.96
CA PRO A 160 -2.55 -8.16 5.59
C PRO A 160 -1.63 -9.03 4.72
N GLU A 161 -2.21 -9.73 3.75
CA GLU A 161 -1.46 -10.47 2.73
C GLU A 161 -0.94 -9.56 1.61
N ILE A 162 -1.49 -8.35 1.52
CA ILE A 162 -1.22 -7.35 0.50
C ILE A 162 -0.88 -6.03 1.18
N ILE A 163 0.26 -5.46 0.84
CA ILE A 163 0.63 -4.11 1.26
C ILE A 163 0.71 -3.24 0.01
N VAL A 164 -0.02 -2.14 0.01
CA VAL A 164 0.07 -1.12 -1.04
C VAL A 164 0.55 0.17 -0.42
N ALA A 165 1.65 0.71 -0.94
CA ALA A 165 2.25 1.95 -0.46
C ALA A 165 2.25 2.97 -1.60
N ASP A 166 1.52 4.08 -1.42
CA ASP A 166 1.45 5.16 -2.39
C ASP A 166 2.36 6.31 -1.93
N GLU A 167 3.49 6.50 -2.64
CA GLU A 167 4.51 7.52 -2.39
C GLU A 167 4.93 7.61 -0.89
N PRO A 168 5.29 6.49 -0.23
CA PRO A 168 5.45 6.44 1.22
C PRO A 168 6.65 7.24 1.75
N THR A 169 7.55 7.70 0.86
CA THR A 169 8.75 8.46 1.21
C THR A 169 8.71 9.92 0.72
N ALA A 170 7.71 10.33 -0.06
CA ALA A 170 7.69 11.61 -0.77
C ALA A 170 7.72 12.85 0.15
N SER A 171 7.20 12.74 1.37
CA SER A 171 7.13 13.85 2.32
C SER A 171 8.26 13.84 3.36
N LEU A 172 9.27 12.96 3.19
CA LEU A 172 10.34 12.71 4.15
C LEU A 172 11.68 13.28 3.64
N ASP A 173 12.57 13.60 4.57
CA ASP A 173 13.98 13.83 4.26
C ASP A 173 14.66 12.53 3.78
N ALA A 174 15.85 12.64 3.19
CA ALA A 174 16.55 11.54 2.58
C ALA A 174 16.80 10.37 3.54
N HIS A 175 17.21 10.67 4.78
CA HIS A 175 17.54 9.66 5.80
C HIS A 175 16.26 8.95 6.31
N SER A 176 15.24 9.73 6.64
CA SER A 176 13.93 9.18 7.05
C SER A 176 13.28 8.36 5.94
N GLY A 177 13.41 8.80 4.68
CA GLY A 177 12.91 8.07 3.51
C GLY A 177 13.56 6.70 3.35
N GLU A 178 14.89 6.62 3.48
CA GLU A 178 15.63 5.36 3.43
C GLU A 178 15.19 4.40 4.55
N GLN A 179 15.08 4.90 5.78
CA GLN A 179 14.60 4.09 6.91
C GLN A 179 13.18 3.55 6.69
N ILE A 180 12.28 4.32 6.09
CA ILE A 180 10.92 3.85 5.77
C ILE A 180 10.94 2.84 4.62
N ALA A 181 11.80 3.01 3.62
CA ALA A 181 11.96 2.04 2.53
C ALA A 181 12.42 0.67 3.05
N ASP A 182 13.48 0.66 3.88
CA ASP A 182 14.00 -0.56 4.51
C ASP A 182 12.97 -1.22 5.44
N LEU A 183 12.26 -0.41 6.22
CA LEU A 183 11.22 -0.87 7.13
C LEU A 183 10.08 -1.55 6.37
N LEU A 184 9.55 -0.93 5.31
CA LEU A 184 8.47 -1.50 4.51
C LEU A 184 8.88 -2.82 3.86
N ALA A 185 10.08 -2.88 3.26
CA ALA A 185 10.58 -4.10 2.63
C ALA A 185 10.79 -5.22 3.65
N THR A 186 11.35 -4.91 4.81
CA THR A 186 11.58 -5.88 5.90
C THR A 186 10.25 -6.43 6.42
N LEU A 187 9.32 -5.53 6.78
CA LEU A 187 8.03 -5.95 7.33
C LEU A 187 7.18 -6.71 6.33
N ALA A 188 7.24 -6.37 5.03
CA ALA A 188 6.56 -7.14 4.00
C ALA A 188 7.11 -8.58 3.91
N ARG A 189 8.43 -8.76 3.94
CA ARG A 189 9.06 -10.10 3.95
C ARG A 189 8.72 -10.89 5.21
N GLU A 190 8.82 -10.28 6.39
CA GLU A 190 8.53 -10.94 7.68
C GLU A 190 7.07 -11.39 7.78
N ASN A 191 6.13 -10.61 7.23
CA ASN A 191 4.71 -10.95 7.21
C ASN A 191 4.31 -11.81 6.00
N ASN A 192 5.24 -12.20 5.13
CA ASN A 192 4.97 -12.90 3.87
C ASN A 192 3.91 -12.18 3.02
N ALA A 193 3.93 -10.85 2.98
CA ALA A 193 2.98 -10.04 2.23
C ALA A 193 3.52 -9.69 0.85
N THR A 194 2.65 -9.59 -0.14
CA THR A 194 2.96 -9.00 -1.44
C THR A 194 2.94 -7.48 -1.29
N LEU A 195 4.06 -6.81 -1.59
CA LEU A 195 4.20 -5.36 -1.51
C LEU A 195 4.16 -4.75 -2.91
N VAL A 196 3.25 -3.82 -3.12
CA VAL A 196 3.21 -2.95 -4.31
C VAL A 196 3.44 -1.52 -3.86
N ALA A 197 4.61 -0.96 -4.18
CA ALA A 197 5.00 0.38 -3.81
C ALA A 197 4.99 1.29 -5.04
N ILE A 198 4.11 2.28 -5.05
CA ILE A 198 4.11 3.36 -6.03
C ILE A 198 5.12 4.40 -5.56
N THR A 199 6.11 4.71 -6.39
CA THR A 199 7.12 5.68 -6.01
C THR A 199 7.88 6.26 -7.20
N HIS A 200 8.42 7.44 -7.01
CA HIS A 200 9.47 8.03 -7.85
C HIS A 200 10.84 8.00 -7.16
N ASP A 201 10.90 7.52 -5.92
CA ASP A 201 12.13 7.41 -5.13
C ASP A 201 12.91 6.14 -5.53
N LYS A 202 14.06 6.34 -6.17
CA LYS A 202 14.94 5.24 -6.59
C LYS A 202 15.46 4.40 -5.42
N ARG A 203 15.57 4.98 -4.22
CA ARG A 203 16.00 4.25 -3.01
C ARG A 203 14.96 3.21 -2.60
N LEU A 204 13.67 3.58 -2.58
CA LEU A 204 12.60 2.63 -2.33
C LEU A 204 12.53 1.58 -3.44
N ALA A 205 12.64 1.99 -4.71
CA ALA A 205 12.65 1.06 -5.84
C ALA A 205 13.81 0.05 -5.76
N SER A 206 15.00 0.48 -5.29
CA SER A 206 16.16 -0.43 -5.13
C SER A 206 15.98 -1.51 -4.05
N GLN A 207 15.02 -1.37 -3.14
CA GLN A 207 14.67 -2.40 -2.16
C GLN A 207 13.69 -3.45 -2.71
N MET A 208 13.10 -3.19 -3.87
CA MET A 208 12.13 -4.08 -4.51
C MET A 208 12.82 -5.16 -5.35
N THR A 209 12.13 -6.26 -5.57
CA THR A 209 12.63 -7.35 -6.43
C THR A 209 12.28 -7.15 -7.90
N ARG A 210 11.30 -6.28 -8.19
CA ARG A 210 10.80 -6.02 -9.54
C ARG A 210 10.39 -4.55 -9.67
N CYS A 211 10.63 -3.96 -10.83
CA CYS A 211 10.25 -2.60 -11.12
C CYS A 211 9.40 -2.53 -12.38
N LEU A 212 8.22 -1.95 -12.27
CA LEU A 212 7.28 -1.70 -13.36
C LEU A 212 7.31 -0.22 -13.71
N GLN A 213 7.46 0.11 -14.98
CA GLN A 213 7.38 1.48 -15.46
C GLN A 213 5.99 1.73 -16.04
N LEU A 214 5.25 2.64 -15.43
CA LEU A 214 3.92 3.07 -15.89
C LEU A 214 4.03 4.42 -16.59
N GLU A 215 3.65 4.49 -17.85
CA GLU A 215 3.61 5.72 -18.64
C GLU A 215 2.30 5.81 -19.40
N LYS A 216 1.61 6.96 -19.29
CA LYS A 216 0.32 7.21 -19.98
C LYS A 216 -0.68 6.06 -19.85
N GLY A 217 -0.76 5.49 -18.65
CA GLY A 217 -1.68 4.39 -18.34
C GLY A 217 -1.24 2.99 -18.76
N ARG A 218 -0.06 2.84 -19.38
CA ARG A 218 0.46 1.57 -19.88
C ARG A 218 1.73 1.16 -19.17
N LEU A 219 1.95 -0.15 -19.07
CA LEU A 219 3.21 -0.70 -18.60
C LEU A 219 4.19 -0.76 -19.78
N GLU A 220 5.21 0.11 -19.75
CA GLU A 220 6.21 0.23 -20.83
C GLU A 220 7.45 -0.63 -20.60
N ALA A 221 7.78 -0.89 -19.32
CA ALA A 221 8.90 -1.75 -18.96
C ALA A 221 8.56 -2.56 -17.70
N ASP A 222 9.15 -3.74 -17.66
CA ASP A 222 9.02 -4.70 -16.57
C ASP A 222 10.39 -5.36 -16.39
N SER A 223 11.11 -5.00 -15.35
CA SER A 223 12.47 -5.47 -15.11
C SER A 223 12.58 -6.13 -13.74
N ASP A 224 13.08 -7.35 -13.73
CA ASP A 224 13.55 -7.98 -12.52
C ASP A 224 14.90 -7.36 -12.09
N ARG A 225 15.17 -7.29 -10.78
CA ARG A 225 16.38 -6.67 -10.23
C ARG A 225 17.68 -7.26 -10.80
N GLN A 226 17.68 -8.52 -11.22
CA GLN A 226 18.85 -9.18 -11.82
C GLN A 226 19.27 -8.57 -13.17
N GLU A 227 18.34 -7.90 -13.88
CA GLU A 227 18.61 -7.22 -15.17
C GLU A 227 19.04 -5.75 -14.98
N MET A 228 18.79 -5.16 -13.81
CA MET A 228 19.13 -3.75 -13.53
C MET A 228 20.58 -3.54 -13.04
N GLU A 229 21.27 -4.60 -12.62
CA GLU A 229 22.67 -4.58 -12.12
C GLU A 229 23.69 -4.99 -13.20
N SER A 230 23.24 -5.33 -14.40
CA SER A 230 24.08 -5.66 -15.56
C SER A 230 24.11 -4.54 -16.59
#